data_47b99c8ed383fa8fc4794a8c29a09851
#
_entry.id   47b99c8ed383fa8fc4794a8c29a09851
#
_cell.length_a   1.000
_cell.length_b   1.000
_cell.length_c   1.000
_cell.angle_alpha   90.00
_cell.angle_beta   90.00
_cell.angle_gamma   90.00
#
_symmetry.space_group_name_H-M   'P 1'
#
loop_
_entity.id
_entity.type
_entity.pdbx_description
1 polymer ?
#
loop_
_entity_poly.entity_id
_entity_poly.type
_entity_poly.pdbx_seq_one_letter_code
_entity_poly.pdbx_strand_id
1 'polypeptide(L)'
;NVRPVFANLAFTQAISPFLMFDYAAPREFSATEEKRGVGPHPHRGFETVTIAFQGEVEHGDSVGHRGVIGPGDVQWMTAASGIVHEEFLSRDFLKQGGVLEMAQLWVNLPASYKMTAPKYQPILSRDIPVVALPENGGTVRVIAGNYAGTQGAASTYSPVMLWDIKLTAGKEVELVVPEGYSAMLFVR
;
A
#
# COMPACT_ATOMS: atom_id res chain seq x y z
N ASN A 1 3.73 1.53 16.56
CA ASN A 1 4.22 0.15 16.38
C ASN A 1 3.52 -0.46 15.18
N VAL A 2 4.25 -0.68 14.12
CA VAL A 2 3.82 -1.49 12.98
C VAL A 2 3.77 -2.94 13.45
N ARG A 3 2.70 -3.66 13.12
CA ARG A 3 2.56 -5.09 13.46
C ARG A 3 2.46 -5.88 12.17
N PRO A 4 3.28 -6.95 12.01
CA PRO A 4 3.12 -7.85 10.89
C PRO A 4 1.77 -8.58 11.00
N VAL A 5 0.97 -8.49 9.94
CA VAL A 5 -0.21 -9.32 9.76
C VAL A 5 0.23 -10.69 9.24
N PHE A 6 1.17 -10.68 8.29
CA PHE A 6 1.92 -11.87 7.89
C PHE A 6 3.28 -11.51 7.29
N ALA A 7 4.26 -12.38 7.55
CA ALA A 7 5.61 -12.35 6.95
C ALA A 7 6.23 -13.76 6.96
N ASN A 8 5.44 -14.81 7.21
CA ASN A 8 5.93 -16.17 7.33
C ASN A 8 6.09 -16.82 5.94
N LEU A 9 7.25 -17.40 5.67
CA LEU A 9 7.60 -17.98 4.36
C LEU A 9 6.61 -19.05 3.88
N ALA A 10 6.16 -19.94 4.75
CA ALA A 10 5.20 -20.99 4.38
C ALA A 10 3.85 -20.40 3.96
N PHE A 11 3.38 -19.37 4.65
CA PHE A 11 2.16 -18.67 4.31
C PHE A 11 2.30 -17.87 3.01
N THR A 12 3.43 -17.17 2.81
CA THR A 12 3.66 -16.38 1.59
C THR A 12 3.78 -17.24 0.33
N GLN A 13 4.21 -18.49 0.44
CA GLN A 13 4.18 -19.45 -0.67
C GLN A 13 2.73 -19.79 -1.09
N ALA A 14 1.82 -19.89 -0.13
CA ALA A 14 0.42 -20.21 -0.39
C ALA A 14 -0.39 -19.03 -0.98
N ILE A 15 0.05 -17.79 -0.72
CA ILE A 15 -0.65 -16.57 -1.13
C ILE A 15 0.14 -15.73 -2.14
N SER A 16 1.10 -16.34 -2.84
CA SER A 16 1.85 -15.63 -3.91
C SER A 16 0.87 -14.86 -4.84
N PRO A 17 1.19 -13.61 -5.24
CA PRO A 17 2.48 -12.93 -5.13
C PRO A 17 2.73 -12.12 -3.85
N PHE A 18 1.89 -12.22 -2.83
CA PHE A 18 2.04 -11.43 -1.60
C PHE A 18 3.14 -12.01 -0.70
N LEU A 19 4.07 -11.16 -0.26
CA LEU A 19 5.24 -11.58 0.54
C LEU A 19 5.13 -11.15 2.00
N MET A 20 4.53 -10.00 2.27
CA MET A 20 4.41 -9.43 3.59
C MET A 20 3.23 -8.46 3.63
N PHE A 21 2.57 -8.38 4.75
CA PHE A 21 1.61 -7.34 5.04
C PHE A 21 1.79 -6.86 6.48
N ASP A 22 2.09 -5.57 6.60
CA ASP A 22 2.21 -4.87 7.88
C ASP A 22 1.09 -3.85 8.03
N TYR A 23 0.60 -3.70 9.26
CA TYR A 23 -0.40 -2.70 9.60
C TYR A 23 0.02 -1.88 10.82
N ALA A 24 0.03 -0.58 10.65
CA ALA A 24 0.14 0.39 11.73
C ALA A 24 -1.27 0.89 12.07
N ALA A 25 -1.84 0.33 13.13
CA ALA A 25 -3.15 0.76 13.64
C ALA A 25 -3.12 2.25 14.06
N PRO A 26 -4.26 2.93 14.04
CA PRO A 26 -4.34 4.34 14.41
C PRO A 26 -3.62 4.62 15.73
N ARG A 27 -2.65 5.53 15.70
CA ARG A 27 -1.88 5.94 16.87
C ARG A 27 -1.61 7.42 16.81
N GLU A 28 -1.86 8.10 17.92
CA GLU A 28 -1.54 9.50 18.07
C GLU A 28 -0.04 9.71 18.34
N PHE A 29 0.53 10.67 17.64
CA PHE A 29 1.89 11.14 17.80
C PHE A 29 1.86 12.59 18.27
N SER A 30 2.57 12.87 19.35
CA SER A 30 2.78 14.24 19.78
C SER A 30 3.71 14.97 18.82
N ALA A 31 3.50 16.27 18.69
CA ALA A 31 4.39 17.14 17.94
C ALA A 31 5.85 17.01 18.41
N THR A 32 6.78 16.96 17.47
CA THR A 32 8.21 16.83 17.73
C THR A 32 9.02 17.29 16.52
N GLU A 33 10.27 17.70 16.74
CA GLU A 33 11.25 17.93 15.68
C GLU A 33 12.11 16.69 15.41
N GLU A 34 11.99 15.67 16.26
CA GLU A 34 12.73 14.43 16.12
C GLU A 34 12.25 13.61 14.92
N LYS A 35 13.16 13.27 14.00
CA LYS A 35 12.87 12.45 12.83
C LYS A 35 12.48 11.03 13.27
N ARG A 36 11.32 10.56 12.83
CA ARG A 36 10.77 9.24 13.17
C ARG A 36 10.42 8.46 11.91
N GLY A 37 10.87 7.23 11.83
CA GLY A 37 10.65 6.34 10.70
C GLY A 37 11.72 5.29 10.58
N VAL A 38 11.94 4.83 9.36
CA VAL A 38 12.93 3.80 9.00
C VAL A 38 13.99 4.44 8.11
N GLY A 39 15.25 4.39 8.58
CA GLY A 39 16.39 4.89 7.83
C GLY A 39 16.69 4.08 6.58
N PRO A 40 17.76 4.45 5.85
CA PRO A 40 18.12 3.81 4.59
C PRO A 40 18.24 2.28 4.71
N HIS A 41 17.47 1.57 3.87
CA HIS A 41 17.46 0.11 3.80
C HIS A 41 17.21 -0.37 2.37
N PRO A 42 17.75 -1.55 1.96
CA PRO A 42 17.65 -2.04 0.59
C PRO A 42 16.42 -2.91 0.36
N HIS A 43 15.87 -2.82 -0.87
CA HIS A 43 14.91 -3.79 -1.41
C HIS A 43 15.35 -4.26 -2.80
N ARG A 44 15.01 -5.49 -3.16
CA ARG A 44 15.31 -6.08 -4.46
C ARG A 44 14.35 -7.19 -4.83
N GLY A 45 13.90 -7.20 -6.09
CA GLY A 45 13.14 -8.29 -6.69
C GLY A 45 11.65 -8.33 -6.36
N PHE A 46 11.12 -7.28 -5.73
CA PHE A 46 9.72 -7.16 -5.37
C PHE A 46 9.26 -5.69 -5.36
N GLU A 47 8.03 -5.45 -5.03
CA GLU A 47 7.41 -4.13 -4.92
C GLU A 47 6.94 -3.88 -3.49
N THR A 48 7.08 -2.66 -3.00
CA THR A 48 6.48 -2.20 -1.74
C THR A 48 5.32 -1.27 -2.04
N VAL A 49 4.20 -1.49 -1.37
CA VAL A 49 2.99 -0.68 -1.51
C VAL A 49 2.64 -0.11 -0.15
N THR A 50 2.76 1.19 0.00
CA THR A 50 2.41 1.90 1.23
C THR A 50 1.09 2.64 1.02
N ILE A 51 0.10 2.36 1.87
CA ILE A 51 -1.22 3.01 1.87
C ILE A 51 -1.30 3.87 3.11
N ALA A 52 -1.37 5.19 2.96
CA ALA A 52 -1.61 6.10 4.07
C ALA A 52 -3.11 6.27 4.28
N PHE A 53 -3.63 5.88 5.44
CA PHE A 53 -5.03 6.12 5.80
C PHE A 53 -5.19 7.41 6.60
N GLN A 54 -4.24 7.69 7.50
CA GLN A 54 -4.16 8.92 8.29
C GLN A 54 -2.69 9.29 8.50
N GLY A 55 -2.40 10.58 8.63
CA GLY A 55 -1.04 11.09 8.77
C GLY A 55 -0.29 11.14 7.43
N GLU A 56 1.00 11.40 7.49
CA GLU A 56 1.83 11.59 6.29
C GLU A 56 3.15 10.85 6.42
N VAL A 57 3.56 10.21 5.32
CA VAL A 57 4.85 9.53 5.18
C VAL A 57 5.67 10.18 4.07
N GLU A 58 6.89 10.61 4.42
CA GLU A 58 7.90 11.09 3.49
C GLU A 58 8.85 9.95 3.15
N HIS A 59 9.13 9.77 1.89
CA HIS A 59 10.07 8.77 1.40
C HIS A 59 11.15 9.41 0.54
N GLY A 60 12.32 8.78 0.52
CA GLY A 60 13.43 9.12 -0.35
C GLY A 60 14.22 7.89 -0.76
N ASP A 61 14.93 7.96 -1.88
CA ASP A 61 15.71 6.84 -2.38
C ASP A 61 17.13 7.21 -2.84
N SER A 62 17.92 6.16 -3.14
CA SER A 62 19.31 6.28 -3.55
C SER A 62 19.54 6.84 -4.96
N VAL A 63 18.47 7.00 -5.75
CA VAL A 63 18.54 7.59 -7.11
C VAL A 63 17.94 8.98 -7.19
N GLY A 64 17.56 9.54 -6.03
CA GLY A 64 17.19 10.96 -5.89
C GLY A 64 15.69 11.23 -5.94
N HIS A 65 14.83 10.21 -5.94
CA HIS A 65 13.40 10.44 -5.81
C HIS A 65 13.04 10.75 -4.35
N ARG A 66 12.14 11.71 -4.18
CA ARG A 66 11.54 12.07 -2.90
C ARG A 66 10.06 12.39 -3.09
N GLY A 67 9.27 12.10 -2.06
CA GLY A 67 7.85 12.42 -2.08
C GLY A 67 7.21 12.27 -0.71
N VAL A 68 6.01 12.81 -0.57
CA VAL A 68 5.17 12.67 0.61
C VAL A 68 3.84 12.09 0.14
N ILE A 69 3.34 11.10 0.86
CA ILE A 69 1.99 10.59 0.73
C ILE A 69 1.18 10.94 1.98
N GLY A 70 -0.05 11.39 1.77
CA GLY A 70 -1.00 11.77 2.81
C GLY A 70 -2.25 10.87 2.82
N PRO A 71 -3.28 11.26 3.56
CA PRO A 71 -4.47 10.43 3.76
C PRO A 71 -5.15 10.04 2.45
N GLY A 72 -5.24 8.74 2.21
CA GLY A 72 -5.82 8.13 1.02
C GLY A 72 -4.84 7.95 -0.14
N ASP A 73 -3.63 8.50 -0.09
CA ASP A 73 -2.62 8.28 -1.11
C ASP A 73 -1.97 6.90 -0.97
N VAL A 74 -1.40 6.44 -2.08
CA VAL A 74 -0.66 5.18 -2.16
C VAL A 74 0.69 5.43 -2.84
N GLN A 75 1.75 4.91 -2.24
CA GLN A 75 3.04 4.81 -2.88
C GLN A 75 3.27 3.37 -3.34
N TRP A 76 3.46 3.18 -4.63
CA TRP A 76 3.82 1.89 -5.22
C TRP A 76 5.26 1.96 -5.74
N MET A 77 6.20 1.37 -5.00
CA MET A 77 7.61 1.33 -5.38
C MET A 77 7.98 -0.05 -5.93
N THR A 78 8.43 -0.10 -7.17
CA THR A 78 9.04 -1.29 -7.76
C THR A 78 10.54 -1.26 -7.47
N ALA A 79 11.02 -2.10 -6.56
CA ALA A 79 12.45 -2.19 -6.24
C ALA A 79 13.27 -2.89 -7.32
N ALA A 80 12.70 -3.88 -7.99
CA ALA A 80 13.27 -4.60 -9.16
C ALA A 80 14.74 -4.98 -8.99
N SER A 81 15.68 -4.41 -9.80
CA SER A 81 17.11 -4.72 -9.74
C SER A 81 17.79 -4.29 -8.44
N GLY A 82 17.13 -3.46 -7.65
CA GLY A 82 17.58 -3.03 -6.34
C GLY A 82 17.54 -1.51 -6.16
N ILE A 83 17.11 -1.09 -5.00
CA ILE A 83 17.07 0.30 -4.57
C ILE A 83 17.29 0.37 -3.05
N VAL A 84 17.94 1.42 -2.58
CA VAL A 84 17.98 1.76 -1.15
C VAL A 84 17.00 2.91 -0.95
N HIS A 85 16.10 2.77 0.02
CA HIS A 85 15.16 3.84 0.33
C HIS A 85 15.02 4.05 1.84
N GLU A 86 14.39 5.15 2.20
CA GLU A 86 14.06 5.54 3.56
C GLU A 86 12.61 6.01 3.63
N GLU A 87 11.96 5.77 4.76
CA GLU A 87 10.57 6.16 5.02
C GLU A 87 10.47 6.80 6.40
N PHE A 88 10.00 8.06 6.44
CA PHE A 88 9.83 8.81 7.68
C PHE A 88 8.45 9.43 7.76
N LEU A 89 8.00 9.75 8.95
CA LEU A 89 6.89 10.68 9.11
C LEU A 89 7.29 12.03 8.50
N SER A 90 6.38 12.67 7.74
CA SER A 90 6.69 13.95 7.10
C SER A 90 7.07 15.01 8.14
N ARG A 91 7.88 15.97 7.74
CA ARG A 91 8.27 17.07 8.64
C ARG A 91 7.07 17.87 9.12
N ASP A 92 6.08 18.07 8.26
CA ASP A 92 4.89 18.84 8.61
C ASP A 92 3.99 18.06 9.56
N PHE A 93 3.82 16.76 9.35
CA PHE A 93 3.13 15.90 10.31
C PHE A 93 3.84 15.86 11.68
N LEU A 94 5.17 15.75 11.70
CA LEU A 94 5.94 15.74 12.94
C LEU A 94 5.79 17.05 13.73
N LYS A 95 5.77 18.21 13.06
CA LYS A 95 5.57 19.51 13.73
C LYS A 95 4.18 19.70 14.31
N GLN A 96 3.16 19.14 13.65
CA GLN A 96 1.77 19.29 14.07
C GLN A 96 1.35 18.20 15.06
N GLY A 97 1.94 17.01 14.94
CA GLY A 97 1.42 15.81 15.56
C GLY A 97 0.16 15.32 14.88
N GLY A 98 -0.47 14.30 15.44
CA GLY A 98 -1.72 13.75 14.92
C GLY A 98 -1.73 12.24 14.88
N VAL A 99 -2.76 11.68 14.24
CA VAL A 99 -2.92 10.23 14.12
C VAL A 99 -2.23 9.73 12.86
N LEU A 100 -1.39 8.71 13.01
CA LEU A 100 -0.87 7.91 11.90
C LEU A 100 -1.62 6.59 11.82
N GLU A 101 -2.06 6.23 10.63
CA GLU A 101 -2.58 4.91 10.27
C GLU A 101 -2.12 4.57 8.86
N MET A 102 -1.46 3.43 8.69
CA MET A 102 -0.97 2.99 7.39
C MET A 102 -0.89 1.47 7.27
N ALA A 103 -0.87 1.01 6.04
CA ALA A 103 -0.55 -0.37 5.71
C ALA A 103 0.64 -0.42 4.75
N GLN A 104 1.46 -1.47 4.87
CA GLN A 104 2.52 -1.77 3.91
C GLN A 104 2.38 -3.20 3.41
N LEU A 105 2.30 -3.36 2.11
CA LEU A 105 2.19 -4.65 1.43
C LEU A 105 3.43 -4.87 0.55
N TRP A 106 4.01 -6.07 0.56
CA TRP A 106 5.05 -6.46 -0.38
C TRP A 106 4.49 -7.41 -1.42
N VAL A 107 4.74 -7.10 -2.69
CA VAL A 107 4.25 -7.87 -3.84
C VAL A 107 5.44 -8.37 -4.63
N ASN A 108 5.55 -9.70 -4.79
CA ASN A 108 6.65 -10.31 -5.54
C ASN A 108 6.56 -9.97 -7.03
N LEU A 109 7.72 -9.77 -7.65
CA LEU A 109 7.82 -9.63 -9.09
C LEU A 109 7.96 -10.99 -9.76
N PRO A 110 7.36 -11.22 -10.93
CA PRO A 110 7.70 -12.33 -11.79
C PRO A 110 9.21 -12.35 -12.10
N ALA A 111 9.79 -13.52 -12.26
CA ALA A 111 11.24 -13.68 -12.48
C ALA A 111 11.79 -12.82 -13.61
N SER A 112 11.02 -12.68 -14.71
CA SER A 112 11.38 -11.87 -15.89
C SER A 112 11.50 -10.37 -15.60
N TYR A 113 10.89 -9.87 -14.52
CA TYR A 113 10.90 -8.45 -14.14
C TYR A 113 11.77 -8.12 -12.95
N LYS A 114 12.38 -9.13 -12.29
CA LYS A 114 13.21 -8.90 -11.09
C LYS A 114 14.45 -8.05 -11.34
N MET A 115 14.89 -7.95 -12.58
CA MET A 115 16.09 -7.18 -12.97
C MET A 115 15.76 -5.93 -13.78
N THR A 116 14.49 -5.51 -13.85
CA THR A 116 14.12 -4.24 -14.47
C THR A 116 14.59 -3.04 -13.64
N ALA A 117 14.54 -1.84 -14.20
CA ALA A 117 14.89 -0.63 -13.46
C ALA A 117 13.88 -0.36 -12.34
N PRO A 118 14.30 0.11 -11.16
CA PRO A 118 13.41 0.60 -10.12
C PRO A 118 12.53 1.74 -10.61
N LYS A 119 11.30 1.82 -10.10
CA LYS A 119 10.38 2.92 -10.41
C LYS A 119 9.43 3.21 -9.25
N TYR A 120 8.88 4.42 -9.22
CA TYR A 120 7.82 4.84 -8.31
C TYR A 120 6.54 5.20 -9.07
N GLN A 121 5.42 4.91 -8.43
CA GLN A 121 4.10 5.39 -8.83
C GLN A 121 3.51 6.11 -7.60
N PRO A 122 3.60 7.45 -7.53
CA PRO A 122 2.83 8.23 -6.57
C PRO A 122 1.37 8.24 -7.03
N ILE A 123 0.51 7.53 -6.33
CA ILE A 123 -0.91 7.41 -6.66
C ILE A 123 -1.68 8.26 -5.66
N LEU A 124 -2.10 9.43 -6.07
CA LEU A 124 -2.82 10.34 -5.20
C LEU A 124 -4.26 9.87 -4.99
N SER A 125 -4.81 10.13 -3.84
CA SER A 125 -6.18 9.73 -3.47
C SER A 125 -7.23 10.16 -4.52
N ARG A 126 -7.05 11.34 -5.11
CA ARG A 126 -7.93 11.88 -6.16
C ARG A 126 -7.85 11.13 -7.50
N ASP A 127 -6.76 10.39 -7.72
CA ASP A 127 -6.50 9.66 -8.96
C ASP A 127 -6.94 8.19 -8.84
N ILE A 128 -7.34 7.74 -7.65
CA ILE A 128 -7.84 6.39 -7.40
C ILE A 128 -9.32 6.34 -7.74
N PRO A 129 -9.76 5.56 -8.74
CA PRO A 129 -11.16 5.41 -9.07
C PRO A 129 -11.98 4.88 -7.89
N VAL A 130 -13.18 5.45 -7.72
CA VAL A 130 -14.11 5.08 -6.65
C VAL A 130 -15.41 4.58 -7.28
N VAL A 131 -15.81 3.36 -6.94
CA VAL A 131 -17.06 2.75 -7.38
C VAL A 131 -18.02 2.73 -6.21
N ALA A 132 -19.20 3.32 -6.40
CA ALA A 132 -20.28 3.25 -5.41
C ALA A 132 -20.90 1.85 -5.41
N LEU A 133 -21.13 1.30 -4.22
CA LEU A 133 -21.84 0.03 -4.04
C LEU A 133 -23.37 0.25 -4.14
N PRO A 134 -24.11 -0.72 -4.68
CA PRO A 134 -25.57 -0.64 -4.76
C PRO A 134 -26.23 -0.38 -3.41
N GLU A 135 -27.44 0.16 -3.42
CA GLU A 135 -28.28 0.38 -2.23
C GLU A 135 -27.59 1.15 -1.08
N ASN A 136 -26.77 2.13 -1.43
CA ASN A 136 -25.95 2.86 -0.48
C ASN A 136 -25.04 1.94 0.38
N GLY A 137 -24.58 0.83 -0.22
CA GLY A 137 -23.74 -0.17 0.43
C GLY A 137 -22.34 0.32 0.82
N GLY A 138 -21.91 1.47 0.31
CA GLY A 138 -20.60 2.04 0.57
C GLY A 138 -19.81 2.30 -0.72
N THR A 139 -18.50 2.20 -0.67
CA THR A 139 -17.63 2.49 -1.81
C THR A 139 -16.45 1.52 -1.88
N VAL A 140 -15.97 1.28 -3.09
CA VAL A 140 -14.72 0.56 -3.40
C VAL A 140 -13.76 1.51 -4.08
N ARG A 141 -12.62 1.77 -3.48
CA ARG A 141 -11.48 2.45 -4.11
C ARG A 141 -10.63 1.41 -4.81
N VAL A 142 -10.49 1.52 -6.13
CA VAL A 142 -9.77 0.54 -6.95
C VAL A 142 -8.32 0.97 -7.09
N ILE A 143 -7.46 0.49 -6.20
CA ILE A 143 -6.03 0.86 -6.20
C ILE A 143 -5.31 0.11 -7.33
N ALA A 144 -5.51 -1.20 -7.45
CA ALA A 144 -4.95 -2.03 -8.51
C ALA A 144 -5.95 -3.08 -9.01
N GLY A 145 -5.75 -3.53 -10.24
CA GLY A 145 -6.61 -4.50 -10.91
C GLY A 145 -7.93 -3.90 -11.36
N ASN A 146 -8.97 -4.72 -11.44
CA ASN A 146 -10.29 -4.31 -11.91
C ASN A 146 -11.37 -4.61 -10.88
N TYR A 147 -12.32 -3.72 -10.72
CA TYR A 147 -13.54 -3.93 -9.97
C TYR A 147 -14.75 -3.44 -10.77
N ALA A 148 -15.72 -4.31 -11.04
CA ALA A 148 -16.95 -4.00 -11.79
C ALA A 148 -16.69 -3.22 -13.09
N GLY A 149 -15.65 -3.59 -13.85
CA GLY A 149 -15.28 -2.92 -15.10
C GLY A 149 -14.41 -1.67 -14.92
N THR A 150 -14.18 -1.22 -13.70
CA THR A 150 -13.34 -0.05 -13.40
C THR A 150 -11.90 -0.50 -13.16
N GLN A 151 -10.97 0.03 -13.95
CA GLN A 151 -9.53 -0.26 -13.82
C GLN A 151 -8.92 0.60 -12.71
N GLY A 152 -8.10 -0.03 -11.86
CA GLY A 152 -7.36 0.64 -10.79
C GLY A 152 -6.23 1.53 -11.29
N ALA A 153 -5.80 2.46 -10.44
CA ALA A 153 -4.79 3.46 -10.76
C ALA A 153 -3.36 2.90 -10.92
N ALA A 154 -3.03 1.82 -10.18
CA ALA A 154 -1.69 1.24 -10.22
C ALA A 154 -1.46 0.40 -11.48
N SER A 155 -0.28 0.58 -12.08
CA SER A 155 0.26 -0.33 -13.09
C SER A 155 1.08 -1.43 -12.41
N THR A 156 0.73 -2.68 -12.60
CA THR A 156 1.32 -3.83 -11.92
C THR A 156 1.99 -4.81 -12.88
N TYR A 157 3.04 -5.50 -12.41
CA TYR A 157 3.69 -6.57 -13.17
C TYR A 157 3.01 -7.93 -12.97
N SER A 158 2.48 -8.15 -11.77
CA SER A 158 1.64 -9.31 -11.46
C SER A 158 0.17 -8.93 -11.56
N PRO A 159 -0.71 -9.85 -11.98
CA PRO A 159 -2.14 -9.59 -12.05
C PRO A 159 -2.76 -9.58 -10.63
N VAL A 160 -2.55 -8.50 -9.90
CA VAL A 160 -3.07 -8.30 -8.54
C VAL A 160 -4.27 -7.38 -8.54
N MET A 161 -5.20 -7.62 -7.62
CA MET A 161 -6.29 -6.74 -7.29
C MET A 161 -6.08 -6.23 -5.86
N LEU A 162 -6.12 -4.91 -5.70
CA LEU A 162 -6.00 -4.25 -4.39
C LEU A 162 -7.10 -3.20 -4.29
N TRP A 163 -8.01 -3.42 -3.34
CA TRP A 163 -9.17 -2.59 -3.13
C TRP A 163 -9.24 -2.12 -1.68
N ASP A 164 -9.58 -0.85 -1.47
CA ASP A 164 -9.92 -0.29 -0.16
C ASP A 164 -11.44 -0.07 -0.12
N ILE A 165 -12.12 -0.82 0.73
CA ILE A 165 -13.58 -0.88 0.77
C ILE A 165 -14.09 -0.21 2.03
N LYS A 166 -15.00 0.75 1.87
CA LYS A 166 -15.81 1.29 2.95
C LYS A 166 -17.22 0.72 2.83
N LEU A 167 -17.56 -0.20 3.72
CA LEU A 167 -18.88 -0.82 3.74
C LEU A 167 -19.78 -0.13 4.77
N THR A 168 -21.01 0.19 4.37
CA THR A 168 -22.02 0.73 5.27
C THR A 168 -22.47 -0.34 6.26
N ALA A 169 -22.66 0.02 7.52
CA ALA A 169 -23.10 -0.90 8.55
C ALA A 169 -24.42 -1.60 8.16
N GLY A 170 -24.46 -2.92 8.34
CA GLY A 170 -25.60 -3.76 7.99
C GLY A 170 -25.78 -4.04 6.49
N LYS A 171 -24.82 -3.60 5.66
CA LYS A 171 -24.79 -3.89 4.22
C LYS A 171 -23.80 -5.01 3.91
N GLU A 172 -24.04 -5.67 2.78
CA GLU A 172 -23.21 -6.75 2.26
C GLU A 172 -22.68 -6.38 0.88
N VAL A 173 -21.53 -6.91 0.52
CA VAL A 173 -20.94 -6.81 -0.81
C VAL A 173 -20.42 -8.17 -1.24
N GLU A 174 -20.74 -8.57 -2.47
CA GLU A 174 -20.14 -9.73 -3.11
C GLU A 174 -18.89 -9.30 -3.88
N LEU A 175 -17.77 -9.96 -3.59
CA LEU A 175 -16.50 -9.73 -4.26
C LEU A 175 -16.15 -10.94 -5.10
N VAL A 176 -16.15 -10.76 -6.42
CA VAL A 176 -15.78 -11.83 -7.35
C VAL A 176 -14.27 -11.88 -7.51
N VAL A 177 -13.67 -13.00 -7.16
CA VAL A 177 -12.25 -13.27 -7.31
C VAL A 177 -12.09 -14.33 -8.40
N PRO A 178 -11.20 -14.14 -9.40
CA PRO A 178 -10.99 -15.13 -10.45
C PRO A 178 -10.55 -16.49 -9.88
N GLU A 179 -10.95 -17.57 -10.54
CA GLU A 179 -10.52 -18.92 -10.16
C GLU A 179 -8.98 -19.03 -10.13
N GLY A 180 -8.45 -19.69 -9.11
CA GLY A 180 -7.01 -19.87 -8.91
C GLY A 180 -6.30 -18.68 -8.25
N TYR A 181 -6.99 -17.58 -7.96
CA TYR A 181 -6.42 -16.46 -7.21
C TYR A 181 -6.52 -16.69 -5.70
N SER A 182 -5.46 -16.34 -4.98
CA SER A 182 -5.52 -16.22 -3.53
C SER A 182 -6.13 -14.90 -3.14
N ALA A 183 -7.08 -14.90 -2.20
CA ALA A 183 -7.72 -13.70 -1.68
C ALA A 183 -7.45 -13.54 -0.18
N MET A 184 -7.26 -12.30 0.24
CA MET A 184 -7.10 -11.92 1.63
C MET A 184 -7.98 -10.72 1.94
N LEU A 185 -8.74 -10.80 3.01
CA LEU A 185 -9.53 -9.70 3.55
C LEU A 185 -8.92 -9.27 4.88
N PHE A 186 -8.60 -7.99 4.99
CA PHE A 186 -8.18 -7.37 6.24
C PHE A 186 -9.20 -6.32 6.66
N VAL A 187 -9.67 -6.40 7.90
CA VAL A 187 -10.63 -5.45 8.48
C VAL A 187 -9.89 -4.56 9.48
N ARG A 188 -9.94 -3.26 9.28
CA ARG A 188 -9.30 -2.24 10.12
C ARG A 188 -10.29 -1.41 10.94
#